data_4d5c9b29b4415c35191158747d58816c
#
_entry.id   4d5c9b29b4415c35191158747d58816c
#
_cell.length_a   1.000
_cell.length_b   1.000
_cell.length_c   1.000
_cell.angle_alpha   90.00
_cell.angle_beta   90.00
_cell.angle_gamma   90.00
#
_symmetry.space_group_name_H-M   'P 1'
#
loop_
_entity.id
_entity.type
_entity.pdbx_description
1 polymer ?
#
loop_
_entity_poly.entity_id
_entity_poly.type
_entity_poly.pdbx_seq_one_letter_code
_entity_poly.pdbx_strand_id
1 'polypeptide(L)'
;MSAKPFVVLDNVAKRWNGQLGVENISLDIEEGSFVALLGPSGCGKSTSLRLLAGLELPDEGKIFIEGRDVTTSAASDRNLSMVFQSYALFPHLSVAENVIFGLKVRRVPKAERMEKMARALEITGLEGLESRKPGELSGGQRQRVALARAIVAGQRLCLMDEPLSNLDAKLRTSVRKDIKKLQRDLGITVVYVTHDQTEAMSMADKIVLMKDGRIQQIGSPNEL
;
A
#
# COMPACT_ATOMS: atom_id res chain seq x y z
N MET A 1 -2.37 -11.30 -26.83
CA MET A 1 -3.42 -11.54 -25.82
C MET A 1 -3.08 -10.63 -24.66
N SER A 2 -3.91 -9.62 -24.33
CA SER A 2 -3.69 -8.77 -23.17
C SER A 2 -3.78 -9.65 -21.91
N ALA A 3 -2.77 -9.58 -21.03
CA ALA A 3 -2.80 -10.29 -19.77
C ALA A 3 -4.03 -9.81 -18.96
N LYS A 4 -4.71 -10.75 -18.30
CA LYS A 4 -5.87 -10.41 -17.47
C LYS A 4 -5.39 -9.52 -16.30
N PRO A 5 -6.04 -8.36 -16.04
CA PRO A 5 -5.60 -7.47 -14.99
C PRO A 5 -5.67 -8.17 -13.61
N PHE A 6 -4.70 -7.85 -12.74
CA PHE A 6 -4.58 -8.41 -11.40
C PHE A 6 -5.60 -7.80 -10.44
N VAL A 7 -5.80 -6.46 -10.54
CA VAL A 7 -6.84 -5.74 -9.81
C VAL A 7 -7.70 -4.99 -10.81
N VAL A 8 -9.03 -5.03 -10.62
CA VAL A 8 -10.00 -4.27 -11.39
C VAL A 8 -10.92 -3.51 -10.44
N LEU A 9 -11.00 -2.20 -10.63
CA LEU A 9 -12.11 -1.40 -10.13
C LEU A 9 -13.03 -1.12 -11.35
N ASP A 10 -14.31 -1.48 -11.21
CA ASP A 10 -15.28 -1.34 -12.29
C ASP A 10 -16.42 -0.40 -11.83
N ASN A 11 -16.39 0.84 -12.33
CA ASN A 11 -17.38 1.89 -12.06
C ASN A 11 -17.65 2.11 -10.56
N VAL A 12 -16.58 2.07 -9.75
CA VAL A 12 -16.69 2.17 -8.28
C VAL A 12 -17.04 3.58 -7.85
N ALA A 13 -18.06 3.71 -7.01
CA ALA A 13 -18.48 4.98 -6.41
C ALA A 13 -18.65 4.87 -4.90
N LYS A 14 -18.42 5.99 -4.19
CA LYS A 14 -18.64 6.13 -2.74
C LYS A 14 -19.08 7.54 -2.40
N ARG A 15 -20.17 7.64 -1.63
CA ARG A 15 -20.69 8.90 -1.07
C ARG A 15 -20.88 8.78 0.43
N TRP A 16 -20.68 9.87 1.15
CA TRP A 16 -21.00 9.95 2.59
C TRP A 16 -21.99 11.08 2.82
N ASN A 17 -23.19 10.76 3.33
CA ASN A 17 -24.25 11.73 3.60
C ASN A 17 -24.52 12.67 2.41
N GLY A 18 -24.51 12.12 1.20
CA GLY A 18 -24.71 12.88 -0.05
C GLY A 18 -23.45 13.61 -0.57
N GLN A 19 -22.37 13.66 0.19
CA GLN A 19 -21.10 14.23 -0.28
C GLN A 19 -20.31 13.20 -1.10
N LEU A 20 -19.79 13.65 -2.23
CA LEU A 20 -18.98 12.82 -3.13
C LEU A 20 -17.64 12.50 -2.50
N GLY A 21 -17.35 11.21 -2.36
CA GLY A 21 -16.00 10.71 -2.07
C GLY A 21 -15.24 10.35 -3.33
N VAL A 22 -15.81 9.41 -4.09
CA VAL A 22 -15.33 9.03 -5.43
C VAL A 22 -16.51 8.62 -6.30
N GLU A 23 -16.38 8.83 -7.61
CA GLU A 23 -17.41 8.52 -8.56
C GLU A 23 -16.80 7.95 -9.85
N ASN A 24 -17.40 6.84 -10.32
CA ASN A 24 -17.07 6.22 -11.59
C ASN A 24 -15.57 5.87 -11.74
N ILE A 25 -14.97 5.34 -10.66
CA ILE A 25 -13.57 4.90 -10.69
C ILE A 25 -13.49 3.57 -11.43
N SER A 26 -12.91 3.60 -12.64
CA SER A 26 -12.61 2.42 -13.44
C SER A 26 -11.10 2.35 -13.68
N LEU A 27 -10.46 1.29 -13.21
CA LEU A 27 -9.01 1.16 -13.23
C LEU A 27 -8.59 -0.31 -13.27
N ASP A 28 -7.74 -0.64 -14.24
CA ASP A 28 -7.07 -1.92 -14.37
C ASP A 28 -5.61 -1.82 -13.93
N ILE A 29 -5.19 -2.72 -13.04
CA ILE A 29 -3.84 -2.80 -12.51
C ILE A 29 -3.25 -4.16 -12.86
N GLU A 30 -2.11 -4.15 -13.52
CA GLU A 30 -1.37 -5.34 -13.91
C GLU A 30 -0.59 -5.92 -12.72
N GLU A 31 -0.38 -7.24 -12.71
CA GLU A 31 0.42 -7.89 -11.69
C GLU A 31 1.86 -7.40 -11.74
N GLY A 32 2.47 -7.22 -10.54
CA GLY A 32 3.86 -6.76 -10.42
C GLY A 32 4.08 -5.29 -10.78
N SER A 33 3.02 -4.53 -11.14
CA SER A 33 3.14 -3.12 -11.46
C SER A 33 3.13 -2.23 -10.21
N PHE A 34 3.75 -1.05 -10.34
CA PHE A 34 3.71 0.03 -9.36
C PHE A 34 2.77 1.13 -9.88
N VAL A 35 1.58 1.26 -9.31
CA VAL A 35 0.58 2.26 -9.72
C VAL A 35 0.49 3.36 -8.68
N ALA A 36 0.69 4.62 -9.10
CA ALA A 36 0.54 5.78 -8.22
C ALA A 36 -0.80 6.49 -8.46
N LEU A 37 -1.57 6.69 -7.40
CA LEU A 37 -2.73 7.59 -7.38
C LEU A 37 -2.23 8.98 -6.99
N LEU A 38 -2.24 9.93 -7.93
CA LEU A 38 -1.72 11.28 -7.79
C LEU A 38 -2.87 12.31 -7.85
N GLY A 39 -2.80 13.35 -7.03
CA GLY A 39 -3.76 14.44 -7.06
C GLY A 39 -3.78 15.26 -5.77
N PRO A 40 -4.51 16.37 -5.72
CA PRO A 40 -4.60 17.24 -4.54
C PRO A 40 -5.23 16.52 -3.34
N SER A 41 -5.04 17.09 -2.15
CA SER A 41 -5.71 16.59 -0.94
C SER A 41 -7.22 16.63 -1.11
N GLY A 42 -7.90 15.58 -0.62
CA GLY A 42 -9.38 15.48 -0.70
C GLY A 42 -9.94 15.02 -2.06
N CYS A 43 -9.11 14.73 -3.08
CA CYS A 43 -9.63 14.30 -4.39
C CYS A 43 -10.05 12.83 -4.50
N GLY A 44 -10.08 12.06 -3.40
CA GLY A 44 -10.58 10.69 -3.38
C GLY A 44 -9.52 9.57 -3.40
N LYS A 45 -8.21 9.86 -3.41
CA LYS A 45 -7.13 8.86 -3.46
C LYS A 45 -7.20 7.84 -2.31
N SER A 46 -7.17 8.33 -1.06
CA SER A 46 -7.25 7.47 0.13
C SER A 46 -8.60 6.75 0.23
N THR A 47 -9.67 7.36 -0.28
CA THR A 47 -10.98 6.70 -0.41
C THR A 47 -10.90 5.50 -1.35
N SER A 48 -10.36 5.68 -2.56
CA SER A 48 -10.15 4.60 -3.55
C SER A 48 -9.29 3.47 -2.95
N LEU A 49 -8.23 3.85 -2.22
CA LEU A 49 -7.37 2.88 -1.55
C LEU A 49 -8.11 2.10 -0.45
N ARG A 50 -8.93 2.76 0.37
CA ARG A 50 -9.73 2.13 1.43
C ARG A 50 -10.81 1.22 0.87
N LEU A 51 -11.45 1.59 -0.24
CA LEU A 51 -12.39 0.74 -0.97
C LEU A 51 -11.70 -0.54 -1.46
N LEU A 52 -10.51 -0.41 -2.08
CA LEU A 52 -9.71 -1.55 -2.51
C LEU A 52 -9.25 -2.41 -1.32
N ALA A 53 -8.92 -1.80 -0.18
CA ALA A 53 -8.54 -2.51 1.04
C ALA A 53 -9.70 -3.25 1.72
N GLY A 54 -10.97 -2.94 1.41
CA GLY A 54 -12.14 -3.44 2.12
C GLY A 54 -12.35 -2.81 3.49
N LEU A 55 -11.75 -1.66 3.72
CA LEU A 55 -11.98 -0.83 4.91
C LEU A 55 -13.22 0.04 4.77
N GLU A 56 -13.66 0.24 3.53
CA GLU A 56 -14.91 0.88 3.13
C GLU A 56 -15.59 0.01 2.08
N LEU A 57 -16.90 0.01 2.05
CA LEU A 57 -17.68 -0.66 1.00
C LEU A 57 -18.12 0.37 -0.05
N PRO A 58 -18.03 0.05 -1.34
CA PRO A 58 -18.56 0.92 -2.38
C PRO A 58 -20.08 0.96 -2.32
N ASP A 59 -20.68 2.08 -2.75
CA ASP A 59 -22.12 2.20 -2.92
C ASP A 59 -22.56 1.70 -4.31
N GLU A 60 -21.65 1.79 -5.30
CA GLU A 60 -21.86 1.31 -6.67
C GLU A 60 -20.57 0.70 -7.22
N GLY A 61 -20.71 -0.15 -8.24
CA GLY A 61 -19.59 -0.77 -8.93
C GLY A 61 -19.09 -2.04 -8.27
N LYS A 62 -17.97 -2.57 -8.82
CA LYS A 62 -17.37 -3.83 -8.36
C LYS A 62 -15.86 -3.72 -8.24
N ILE A 63 -15.30 -4.55 -7.37
CA ILE A 63 -13.84 -4.66 -7.13
C ILE A 63 -13.43 -6.11 -7.28
N PHE A 64 -12.45 -6.38 -8.15
CA PHE A 64 -11.91 -7.71 -8.34
C PHE A 64 -10.41 -7.72 -8.01
N ILE A 65 -9.96 -8.76 -7.32
CA ILE A 65 -8.55 -9.06 -7.07
C ILE A 65 -8.29 -10.49 -7.53
N GLU A 66 -7.29 -10.69 -8.38
CA GLU A 66 -6.98 -12.01 -9.00
C GLU A 66 -8.20 -12.64 -9.70
N GLY A 67 -9.06 -11.81 -10.27
CA GLY A 67 -10.29 -12.25 -10.94
C GLY A 67 -11.43 -12.68 -10.00
N ARG A 68 -11.26 -12.56 -8.67
CA ARG A 68 -12.29 -12.83 -7.67
C ARG A 68 -13.03 -11.53 -7.34
N ASP A 69 -14.34 -11.54 -7.33
CA ASP A 69 -15.15 -10.43 -6.82
C ASP A 69 -14.96 -10.32 -5.30
N VAL A 70 -14.39 -9.21 -4.85
CA VAL A 70 -14.12 -8.91 -3.43
C VAL A 70 -14.92 -7.71 -2.94
N THR A 71 -15.89 -7.25 -3.70
CA THR A 71 -16.65 -6.01 -3.46
C THR A 71 -17.18 -5.93 -2.02
N THR A 72 -17.76 -7.00 -1.53
CA THR A 72 -18.33 -7.09 -0.17
C THR A 72 -17.46 -7.88 0.81
N SER A 73 -16.29 -8.36 0.37
CA SER A 73 -15.40 -9.14 1.23
C SER A 73 -14.78 -8.27 2.31
N ALA A 74 -14.64 -8.82 3.52
CA ALA A 74 -13.92 -8.16 4.61
C ALA A 74 -12.44 -7.92 4.24
N ALA A 75 -11.83 -6.89 4.81
CA ALA A 75 -10.41 -6.56 4.56
C ALA A 75 -9.47 -7.75 4.84
N SER A 76 -9.74 -8.55 5.87
CA SER A 76 -8.97 -9.76 6.23
C SER A 76 -8.92 -10.82 5.12
N ASP A 77 -9.93 -10.85 4.25
CA ASP A 77 -10.14 -11.91 3.26
C ASP A 77 -9.64 -11.51 1.86
N ARG A 78 -9.21 -10.26 1.70
CA ARG A 78 -8.71 -9.72 0.42
C ARG A 78 -7.25 -10.08 0.12
N ASN A 79 -6.54 -10.72 1.05
CA ASN A 79 -5.16 -11.17 0.87
C ASN A 79 -4.20 -10.07 0.39
N LEU A 80 -4.27 -8.90 1.01
CA LEU A 80 -3.40 -7.77 0.73
C LEU A 80 -2.69 -7.28 2.00
N SER A 81 -1.65 -6.47 1.84
CA SER A 81 -1.01 -5.74 2.92
C SER A 81 -1.22 -4.24 2.76
N MET A 82 -1.17 -3.49 3.86
CA MET A 82 -1.35 -2.04 3.84
C MET A 82 -0.34 -1.33 4.74
N VAL A 83 0.23 -0.25 4.20
CA VAL A 83 1.07 0.71 4.93
C VAL A 83 0.27 2.01 5.05
N PHE A 84 -0.02 2.41 6.28
CA PHE A 84 -0.78 3.62 6.58
C PHE A 84 0.13 4.84 6.69
N GLN A 85 -0.40 6.03 6.47
CA GLN A 85 0.29 7.31 6.61
C GLN A 85 0.92 7.50 8.01
N SER A 86 0.24 7.07 9.07
CA SER A 86 0.73 7.10 10.45
C SER A 86 1.62 5.91 10.82
N TYR A 87 1.97 5.05 9.83
CA TYR A 87 2.66 3.75 10.01
C TYR A 87 1.85 2.72 10.81
N ALA A 88 0.90 3.14 11.64
CA ALA A 88 0.04 2.31 12.49
C ALA A 88 0.81 1.22 13.27
N LEU A 89 1.98 1.58 13.81
CA LEU A 89 2.77 0.69 14.65
C LEU A 89 2.15 0.58 16.04
N PHE A 90 2.20 -0.61 16.62
CA PHE A 90 1.79 -0.84 18.00
C PHE A 90 2.86 -0.30 18.95
N PRO A 91 2.60 0.78 19.71
CA PRO A 91 3.66 1.49 20.47
C PRO A 91 4.21 0.68 21.63
N HIS A 92 3.43 -0.28 22.14
CA HIS A 92 3.80 -1.15 23.26
C HIS A 92 4.57 -2.42 22.84
N LEU A 93 4.57 -2.73 21.53
CA LEU A 93 5.28 -3.88 20.96
C LEU A 93 6.65 -3.47 20.44
N SER A 94 7.62 -4.39 20.51
CA SER A 94 8.94 -4.23 19.88
C SER A 94 8.86 -4.24 18.35
N VAL A 95 9.97 -3.93 17.67
CA VAL A 95 10.10 -4.08 16.20
C VAL A 95 9.77 -5.50 15.76
N ALA A 96 10.41 -6.49 16.38
CA ALA A 96 10.16 -7.91 16.09
C ALA A 96 8.67 -8.27 16.22
N GLU A 97 8.05 -7.84 17.32
CA GLU A 97 6.65 -8.13 17.61
C GLU A 97 5.71 -7.42 16.62
N ASN A 98 5.99 -6.16 16.26
CA ASN A 98 5.26 -5.43 15.24
C ASN A 98 5.31 -6.15 13.89
N VAL A 99 6.50 -6.58 13.46
CA VAL A 99 6.69 -7.26 12.17
C VAL A 99 5.91 -8.58 12.13
N ILE A 100 6.03 -9.43 13.13
CA ILE A 100 5.37 -10.75 13.13
C ILE A 100 3.92 -10.74 13.60
N PHE A 101 3.35 -9.60 13.96
CA PHE A 101 2.01 -9.52 14.54
C PHE A 101 0.95 -10.21 13.68
N GLY A 102 0.88 -9.89 12.38
CA GLY A 102 -0.07 -10.50 11.46
C GLY A 102 0.12 -12.01 11.31
N LEU A 103 1.35 -12.49 11.35
CA LEU A 103 1.65 -13.93 11.31
C LEU A 103 1.20 -14.65 12.60
N LYS A 104 1.31 -13.97 13.77
CA LYS A 104 0.78 -14.50 15.03
C LYS A 104 -0.74 -14.65 14.99
N VAL A 105 -1.45 -13.63 14.50
CA VAL A 105 -2.92 -13.65 14.34
C VAL A 105 -3.36 -14.80 13.41
N ARG A 106 -2.63 -15.03 12.32
CA ARG A 106 -2.87 -16.13 11.37
C ARG A 106 -2.39 -17.50 11.88
N ARG A 107 -1.88 -17.59 13.11
CA ARG A 107 -1.37 -18.81 13.75
C ARG A 107 -0.25 -19.51 12.97
N VAL A 108 0.56 -18.76 12.22
CA VAL A 108 1.75 -19.30 11.54
C VAL A 108 2.72 -19.90 12.58
N PRO A 109 3.33 -21.06 12.34
CA PRO A 109 4.27 -21.71 13.26
C PRO A 109 5.43 -20.79 13.66
N LYS A 110 5.92 -20.93 14.91
CA LYS A 110 6.97 -20.04 15.45
C LYS A 110 8.25 -20.03 14.61
N ALA A 111 8.70 -21.20 14.16
CA ALA A 111 9.91 -21.33 13.33
C ALA A 111 9.78 -20.52 12.03
N GLU A 112 8.67 -20.71 11.29
CA GLU A 112 8.40 -19.99 10.05
C GLU A 112 8.26 -18.46 10.27
N ARG A 113 7.63 -18.05 11.39
CA ARG A 113 7.55 -16.61 11.73
C ARG A 113 8.93 -15.99 11.94
N MET A 114 9.83 -16.70 12.61
CA MET A 114 11.19 -16.20 12.89
C MET A 114 12.02 -16.12 11.60
N GLU A 115 11.92 -17.09 10.71
CA GLU A 115 12.58 -17.07 9.41
C GLU A 115 12.09 -15.90 8.53
N LYS A 116 10.75 -15.76 8.39
CA LYS A 116 10.15 -14.66 7.63
C LYS A 116 10.50 -13.29 8.22
N MET A 117 10.55 -13.18 9.56
CA MET A 117 10.95 -11.95 10.25
C MET A 117 12.40 -11.60 9.94
N ALA A 118 13.33 -12.53 10.09
CA ALA A 118 14.75 -12.30 9.83
C ALA A 118 14.97 -11.78 8.40
N ARG A 119 14.35 -12.43 7.42
CA ARG A 119 14.40 -11.99 6.02
C ARG A 119 13.79 -10.59 5.82
N ALA A 120 12.65 -10.27 6.47
CA ALA A 120 12.02 -8.96 6.35
C ALA A 120 12.90 -7.86 6.98
N LEU A 121 13.55 -8.13 8.12
CA LEU A 121 14.46 -7.19 8.78
C LEU A 121 15.72 -6.95 7.95
N GLU A 122 16.31 -7.99 7.39
CA GLU A 122 17.45 -7.90 6.46
C GLU A 122 17.11 -7.01 5.25
N ILE A 123 16.00 -7.31 4.55
CA ILE A 123 15.56 -6.56 3.36
C ILE A 123 15.32 -5.08 3.67
N THR A 124 14.83 -4.76 4.89
CA THR A 124 14.51 -3.39 5.30
C THR A 124 15.65 -2.69 6.07
N GLY A 125 16.78 -3.36 6.30
CA GLY A 125 17.93 -2.82 7.03
C GLY A 125 17.59 -2.46 8.49
N LEU A 126 16.86 -3.35 9.16
CA LEU A 126 16.43 -3.20 10.56
C LEU A 126 17.11 -4.20 11.52
N GLU A 127 18.13 -4.91 11.02
CA GLU A 127 18.89 -5.85 11.83
C GLU A 127 19.50 -5.15 13.05
N GLY A 128 19.46 -5.81 14.20
CA GLY A 128 19.93 -5.27 15.49
C GLY A 128 18.95 -4.30 16.17
N LEU A 129 17.76 -4.05 15.58
CA LEU A 129 16.73 -3.19 16.17
C LEU A 129 15.52 -3.97 16.70
N GLU A 130 15.58 -5.29 16.73
CA GLU A 130 14.46 -6.22 16.99
C GLU A 130 13.78 -5.95 18.33
N SER A 131 14.56 -5.61 19.36
CA SER A 131 14.08 -5.37 20.73
C SER A 131 13.57 -3.95 20.98
N ARG A 132 13.88 -2.99 20.08
CA ARG A 132 13.47 -1.59 20.24
C ARG A 132 11.97 -1.42 20.06
N LYS A 133 11.42 -0.40 20.74
CA LYS A 133 10.03 0.03 20.58
C LYS A 133 9.93 1.19 19.59
N PRO A 134 8.76 1.44 18.97
CA PRO A 134 8.57 2.52 18.02
C PRO A 134 8.99 3.90 18.50
N GLY A 135 8.84 4.21 19.79
CA GLY A 135 9.27 5.48 20.38
C GLY A 135 10.79 5.70 20.39
N GLU A 136 11.58 4.64 20.28
CA GLU A 136 13.05 4.68 20.26
C GLU A 136 13.64 4.75 18.84
N LEU A 137 12.77 4.81 17.83
CA LEU A 137 13.14 4.77 16.42
C LEU A 137 13.04 6.16 15.76
N SER A 138 13.90 6.42 14.78
CA SER A 138 13.74 7.56 13.88
C SER A 138 12.48 7.41 13.00
N GLY A 139 12.03 8.50 12.35
CA GLY A 139 10.90 8.46 11.42
C GLY A 139 11.07 7.42 10.31
N GLY A 140 12.25 7.40 9.69
CA GLY A 140 12.56 6.41 8.63
C GLY A 140 12.66 4.98 9.15
N GLN A 141 13.16 4.77 10.35
CA GLN A 141 13.15 3.43 10.95
C GLN A 141 11.71 2.97 11.23
N ARG A 142 10.84 3.82 11.76
CA ARG A 142 9.41 3.48 11.94
C ARG A 142 8.75 3.10 10.63
N GLN A 143 9.03 3.84 9.57
CA GLN A 143 8.50 3.51 8.25
C GLN A 143 9.01 2.16 7.74
N ARG A 144 10.32 1.89 7.87
CA ARG A 144 10.88 0.58 7.48
C ARG A 144 10.27 -0.57 8.28
N VAL A 145 9.91 -0.36 9.57
CA VAL A 145 9.15 -1.36 10.34
C VAL A 145 7.76 -1.59 9.76
N ALA A 146 7.06 -0.54 9.32
CA ALA A 146 5.76 -0.69 8.65
C ALA A 146 5.88 -1.43 7.31
N LEU A 147 6.95 -1.18 6.54
CA LEU A 147 7.27 -1.93 5.33
C LEU A 147 7.60 -3.39 5.64
N ALA A 148 8.46 -3.67 6.63
CA ALA A 148 8.79 -5.03 7.06
C ALA A 148 7.54 -5.82 7.45
N ARG A 149 6.60 -5.18 8.16
CA ARG A 149 5.30 -5.76 8.53
C ARG A 149 4.44 -6.08 7.29
N ALA A 150 4.47 -5.24 6.27
CA ALA A 150 3.75 -5.50 5.01
C ALA A 150 4.37 -6.65 4.21
N ILE A 151 5.71 -6.72 4.17
CA ILE A 151 6.47 -7.74 3.44
C ILE A 151 6.34 -9.11 4.08
N VAL A 152 6.46 -9.18 5.40
CA VAL A 152 6.45 -10.46 6.14
C VAL A 152 5.16 -11.25 5.91
N ALA A 153 4.08 -10.53 5.56
CA ALA A 153 2.78 -11.11 5.24
C ALA A 153 2.80 -11.95 3.94
N GLY A 154 3.76 -11.70 3.04
CA GLY A 154 3.93 -12.43 1.78
C GLY A 154 2.78 -12.19 0.79
N GLN A 155 2.08 -11.06 0.88
CA GLN A 155 0.96 -10.75 0.00
C GLN A 155 1.46 -10.17 -1.32
N ARG A 156 0.76 -10.53 -2.41
CA ARG A 156 1.11 -10.08 -3.77
C ARG A 156 0.64 -8.64 -4.07
N LEU A 157 -0.27 -8.10 -3.26
CA LEU A 157 -0.79 -6.73 -3.35
C LEU A 157 -0.44 -5.96 -2.08
N CYS A 158 0.23 -4.81 -2.24
CA CYS A 158 0.56 -3.89 -1.17
C CYS A 158 -0.03 -2.51 -1.46
N LEU A 159 -0.85 -2.01 -0.55
CA LEU A 159 -1.44 -0.69 -0.60
C LEU A 159 -0.65 0.26 0.30
N MET A 160 -0.35 1.47 -0.17
CA MET A 160 0.43 2.47 0.58
C MET A 160 -0.28 3.82 0.56
N ASP A 161 -0.74 4.28 1.73
CA ASP A 161 -1.44 5.56 1.87
C ASP A 161 -0.48 6.64 2.37
N GLU A 162 0.03 7.50 1.48
CA GLU A 162 0.99 8.59 1.74
C GLU A 162 2.15 8.19 2.68
N PRO A 163 2.86 7.08 2.43
CA PRO A 163 3.79 6.53 3.42
C PRO A 163 5.00 7.41 3.69
N LEU A 164 5.31 8.39 2.84
CA LEU A 164 6.47 9.27 2.97
C LEU A 164 6.16 10.67 3.50
N SER A 165 4.88 11.00 3.74
CA SER A 165 4.44 12.35 4.11
C SER A 165 5.09 12.89 5.39
N ASN A 166 5.41 12.01 6.35
CA ASN A 166 5.97 12.36 7.66
C ASN A 166 7.51 12.35 7.72
N LEU A 167 8.19 12.29 6.55
CA LEU A 167 9.65 12.23 6.46
C LEU A 167 10.23 13.55 5.95
N ASP A 168 11.44 13.88 6.41
CA ASP A 168 12.23 14.96 5.81
C ASP A 168 12.67 14.64 4.37
N ALA A 169 13.06 15.67 3.59
CA ALA A 169 13.34 15.52 2.16
C ALA A 169 14.49 14.55 1.85
N LYS A 170 15.54 14.54 2.70
CA LYS A 170 16.71 13.65 2.49
C LYS A 170 16.32 12.19 2.71
N LEU A 171 15.62 11.93 3.80
CA LEU A 171 15.17 10.60 4.17
C LEU A 171 14.11 10.08 3.16
N ARG A 172 13.20 10.95 2.72
CA ARG A 172 12.20 10.64 1.68
C ARG A 172 12.85 10.11 0.40
N THR A 173 13.94 10.74 -0.05
CA THR A 173 14.67 10.32 -1.25
C THR A 173 15.28 8.92 -1.09
N SER A 174 15.86 8.61 0.07
CA SER A 174 16.40 7.27 0.34
C SER A 174 15.31 6.22 0.37
N VAL A 175 14.23 6.47 1.12
CA VAL A 175 13.16 5.49 1.30
C VAL A 175 12.37 5.24 0.01
N ARG A 176 12.23 6.23 -0.89
CA ARG A 176 11.66 5.99 -2.23
C ARG A 176 12.43 4.92 -3.00
N LYS A 177 13.76 5.01 -3.00
CA LYS A 177 14.61 4.01 -3.65
C LYS A 177 14.45 2.63 -3.02
N ASP A 178 14.38 2.58 -1.68
CA ASP A 178 14.18 1.34 -0.94
C ASP A 178 12.84 0.69 -1.31
N ILE A 179 11.74 1.46 -1.35
CA ILE A 179 10.40 0.97 -1.73
C ILE A 179 10.39 0.44 -3.16
N LYS A 180 10.95 1.19 -4.13
CA LYS A 180 10.96 0.74 -5.54
C LYS A 180 11.83 -0.51 -5.74
N LYS A 181 12.99 -0.56 -5.09
CA LYS A 181 13.85 -1.75 -5.08
C LYS A 181 13.10 -2.95 -4.52
N LEU A 182 12.50 -2.79 -3.36
CA LEU A 182 11.75 -3.83 -2.67
C LEU A 182 10.59 -4.36 -3.53
N GLN A 183 9.82 -3.48 -4.17
CA GLN A 183 8.74 -3.88 -5.07
C GLN A 183 9.25 -4.76 -6.21
N ARG A 184 10.40 -4.40 -6.81
CA ARG A 184 11.03 -5.17 -7.89
C ARG A 184 11.56 -6.52 -7.40
N ASP A 185 12.30 -6.52 -6.30
CA ASP A 185 12.95 -7.72 -5.75
C ASP A 185 11.92 -8.78 -5.32
N LEU A 186 10.73 -8.34 -4.86
CA LEU A 186 9.66 -9.21 -4.43
C LEU A 186 8.61 -9.49 -5.52
N GLY A 187 8.63 -8.75 -6.63
CA GLY A 187 7.64 -8.88 -7.72
C GLY A 187 6.21 -8.55 -7.29
N ILE A 188 6.02 -7.74 -6.24
CA ILE A 188 4.70 -7.40 -5.71
C ILE A 188 4.04 -6.27 -6.51
N THR A 189 2.71 -6.29 -6.56
CA THR A 189 1.89 -5.19 -7.08
C THR A 189 1.73 -4.12 -5.99
N VAL A 190 1.97 -2.87 -6.34
CA VAL A 190 1.84 -1.75 -5.39
C VAL A 190 0.82 -0.73 -5.90
N VAL A 191 -0.10 -0.33 -5.03
CA VAL A 191 -0.96 0.86 -5.22
C VAL A 191 -0.53 1.90 -4.19
N TYR A 192 -0.01 3.02 -4.69
CA TYR A 192 0.66 4.04 -3.90
C TYR A 192 -0.09 5.36 -3.99
N VAL A 193 -0.54 5.89 -2.87
CA VAL A 193 -1.18 7.21 -2.79
C VAL A 193 -0.13 8.26 -2.47
N THR A 194 -0.11 9.34 -3.23
CA THR A 194 0.72 10.51 -2.96
C THR A 194 0.11 11.78 -3.53
N HIS A 195 0.52 12.93 -3.00
CA HIS A 195 0.30 14.25 -3.59
C HIS A 195 1.60 14.86 -4.18
N ASP A 196 2.73 14.14 -4.05
CA ASP A 196 4.05 14.55 -4.55
C ASP A 196 4.29 13.97 -5.95
N GLN A 197 4.38 14.88 -6.96
CA GLN A 197 4.64 14.49 -8.34
C GLN A 197 6.00 13.79 -8.49
N THR A 198 7.03 14.21 -7.72
CA THR A 198 8.35 13.60 -7.79
C THR A 198 8.34 12.14 -7.33
N GLU A 199 7.50 11.82 -6.34
CA GLU A 199 7.30 10.43 -5.91
C GLU A 199 6.66 9.61 -7.02
N ALA A 200 5.52 10.07 -7.56
CA ALA A 200 4.81 9.38 -8.62
C ALA A 200 5.70 9.16 -9.85
N MET A 201 6.34 10.21 -10.36
CA MET A 201 7.19 10.16 -11.56
C MET A 201 8.42 9.26 -11.40
N SER A 202 8.99 9.17 -10.17
CA SER A 202 10.23 8.40 -9.94
C SER A 202 10.01 6.92 -9.63
N MET A 203 8.81 6.53 -9.20
CA MET A 203 8.53 5.17 -8.74
C MET A 203 7.52 4.42 -9.58
N ALA A 204 6.52 5.11 -10.14
CA ALA A 204 5.38 4.45 -10.78
C ALA A 204 5.71 3.93 -12.18
N ASP A 205 5.11 2.81 -12.52
CA ASP A 205 5.03 2.30 -13.89
C ASP A 205 3.78 2.89 -14.59
N LYS A 206 2.73 3.20 -13.80
CA LYS A 206 1.48 3.84 -14.22
C LYS A 206 1.04 4.87 -13.18
N ILE A 207 0.67 6.05 -13.63
CA ILE A 207 0.12 7.13 -12.79
C ILE A 207 -1.35 7.32 -13.12
N VAL A 208 -2.17 7.41 -12.09
CA VAL A 208 -3.60 7.72 -12.16
C VAL A 208 -3.79 9.11 -11.54
N LEU A 209 -4.03 10.10 -12.40
CA LEU A 209 -4.28 11.46 -11.95
C LEU A 209 -5.74 11.60 -11.54
N MET A 210 -5.96 12.00 -10.27
CA MET A 210 -7.30 12.15 -9.70
C MET A 210 -7.61 13.60 -9.36
N LYS A 211 -8.84 14.02 -9.61
CA LYS A 211 -9.37 15.33 -9.22
C LYS A 211 -10.88 15.20 -8.97
N ASP A 212 -11.36 15.85 -7.92
CA ASP A 212 -12.79 15.97 -7.59
C ASP A 212 -13.52 14.60 -7.57
N GLY A 213 -12.90 13.58 -6.98
CA GLY A 213 -13.46 12.24 -6.86
C GLY A 213 -13.43 11.39 -8.12
N ARG A 214 -12.79 11.83 -9.20
CA ARG A 214 -12.76 11.15 -10.51
C ARG A 214 -11.34 10.97 -11.03
N ILE A 215 -11.14 9.96 -11.87
CA ILE A 215 -9.92 9.82 -12.67
C ILE A 215 -9.99 10.81 -13.82
N GLN A 216 -8.94 11.62 -13.95
CA GLN A 216 -8.79 12.58 -15.03
C GLN A 216 -7.97 12.02 -16.19
N GLN A 217 -6.88 11.35 -15.85
CA GLN A 217 -5.94 10.79 -16.82
C GLN A 217 -5.23 9.57 -16.21
N ILE A 218 -4.90 8.62 -17.06
CA ILE A 218 -4.05 7.46 -16.74
C ILE A 218 -2.96 7.40 -17.81
N GLY A 219 -1.71 7.23 -17.37
CA GLY A 219 -0.58 7.09 -18.29
C GLY A 219 0.69 6.64 -17.59
N SER A 220 1.74 6.37 -18.34
CA SER A 220 3.09 6.21 -17.82
C SER A 220 3.66 7.58 -17.42
N PRO A 221 4.75 7.62 -16.61
CA PRO A 221 5.43 8.88 -16.28
C PRO A 221 5.85 9.73 -17.49
N ASN A 222 6.07 9.09 -18.65
CA ASN A 222 6.50 9.80 -19.88
C ASN A 222 5.33 10.36 -20.69
N GLU A 223 4.08 9.96 -20.40
CA GLU A 223 2.87 10.36 -21.10
C GLU A 223 2.09 11.46 -20.38
N LEU A 224 2.45 11.74 -19.13
CA LEU A 224 1.84 12.75 -18.24
C LEU A 224 2.74 13.96 -18.04
#